data_6e71cb30aa542309111cccd68f6ded2a
#
_entry.id   6e71cb30aa542309111cccd68f6ded2a
#
_cell.length_a   1.000
_cell.length_b   1.000
_cell.length_c   1.000
_cell.angle_alpha   90.00
_cell.angle_beta   90.00
_cell.angle_gamma   90.00
#
_symmetry.space_group_name_H-M   'P 1'
#
loop_
_entity.id
_entity.type
_entity.pdbx_description
1 polymer ?
#
loop_
_entity_poly.entity_id
_entity_poly.type
_entity_poly.pdbx_seq_one_letter_code
_entity_poly.pdbx_strand_id
1 'polypeptide(L)'
;VAAEVAEADARAAAARARAARLREQLEAASGDLDNRAHTKGIETAPSRWRRLRPRRPSRRGLAAIAAVLVSCASLAGSGYLVWHHRGVEQEKHRSSEFAAAARNAIVTMMTIDPTKAREDLQRFADDTTGTFKISILMGGEDAVKAVEESKVVSKGSVQAAAVQSMTQDSAIVLIAAKSEITKPGETKPESRQLRIVVTVQRDAGQLKISRLEFVR
;
A
#
# COMPACT_ATOMS: atom_id res chain seq x y z
N VAL A 1 9.29 1.62 23.17
CA VAL A 1 8.93 0.18 23.33
C VAL A 1 8.14 -0.04 24.62
N ALA A 2 8.65 0.36 25.82
CA ALA A 2 7.92 0.15 27.08
C ALA A 2 6.60 0.94 27.17
N ALA A 3 6.58 2.17 26.66
CA ALA A 3 5.38 3.01 26.63
C ALA A 3 4.30 2.48 25.65
N GLU A 4 4.70 1.92 24.53
CA GLU A 4 3.78 1.33 23.54
C GLU A 4 3.12 0.05 24.06
N VAL A 5 3.87 -0.76 24.80
CA VAL A 5 3.34 -1.98 25.44
C VAL A 5 2.31 -1.60 26.51
N ALA A 6 2.60 -0.59 27.33
CA ALA A 6 1.66 -0.10 28.33
C ALA A 6 0.37 0.47 27.72
N GLU A 7 0.46 1.15 26.58
CA GLU A 7 -0.71 1.66 25.87
C GLU A 7 -1.54 0.53 25.23
N ALA A 8 -0.90 -0.49 24.69
CA ALA A 8 -1.58 -1.67 24.15
C ALA A 8 -2.30 -2.45 25.25
N ASP A 9 -1.68 -2.61 26.41
CA ASP A 9 -2.29 -3.27 27.57
C ASP A 9 -3.49 -2.47 28.12
N ALA A 10 -3.39 -1.14 28.15
CA ALA A 10 -4.50 -0.28 28.55
C ALA A 10 -5.69 -0.39 27.59
N ARG A 11 -5.44 -0.45 26.27
CA ARG A 11 -6.49 -0.67 25.28
C ARG A 11 -7.15 -2.04 25.41
N ALA A 12 -6.35 -3.08 25.65
CA ALA A 12 -6.86 -4.44 25.87
C ALA A 12 -7.71 -4.53 27.16
N ALA A 13 -7.30 -3.87 28.23
CA ALA A 13 -8.07 -3.78 29.48
C ALA A 13 -9.40 -3.05 29.28
N ALA A 14 -9.39 -1.93 28.53
CA ALA A 14 -10.61 -1.19 28.21
C ALA A 14 -11.60 -2.00 27.33
N ALA A 15 -11.10 -2.80 26.40
CA ALA A 15 -11.93 -3.69 25.58
C ALA A 15 -12.57 -4.80 26.42
N ARG A 16 -11.83 -5.40 27.35
CA ARG A 16 -12.37 -6.42 28.28
C ARG A 16 -13.45 -5.83 29.19
N ALA A 17 -13.25 -4.62 29.71
CA ALA A 17 -14.23 -3.94 30.54
C ALA A 17 -15.53 -3.62 29.78
N ARG A 18 -15.44 -3.24 28.49
CA ARG A 18 -16.62 -3.04 27.64
C ARG A 18 -17.38 -4.34 27.38
N ALA A 19 -16.67 -5.43 27.12
CA ALA A 19 -17.28 -6.75 26.93
C ALA A 19 -17.99 -7.26 28.19
N ALA A 20 -17.43 -7.02 29.37
CA ALA A 20 -18.06 -7.37 30.65
C ALA A 20 -19.36 -6.60 30.86
N ARG A 21 -19.38 -5.28 30.62
CA ARG A 21 -20.60 -4.46 30.74
C ARG A 21 -21.69 -4.88 29.79
N LEU A 22 -21.33 -5.25 28.55
CA LEU A 22 -22.33 -5.75 27.57
C LEU A 22 -22.96 -7.08 28.00
N ARG A 23 -22.16 -7.98 28.62
CA ARG A 23 -22.71 -9.24 29.18
C ARG A 23 -23.68 -8.98 30.32
N GLU A 24 -23.31 -8.10 31.24
CA GLU A 24 -24.16 -7.71 32.37
C GLU A 24 -25.49 -7.06 31.89
N GLN A 25 -25.43 -6.22 30.85
CA GLN A 25 -26.64 -5.64 30.23
C GLN A 25 -27.52 -6.69 29.57
N LEU A 26 -26.94 -7.71 28.92
CA LEU A 26 -27.70 -8.82 28.34
C LEU A 26 -28.33 -9.70 29.40
N GLU A 27 -27.65 -9.98 30.51
CA GLU A 27 -28.18 -10.74 31.63
C GLU A 27 -29.30 -9.97 32.36
N ALA A 28 -29.15 -8.65 32.55
CA ALA A 28 -30.20 -7.80 33.12
C ALA A 28 -31.45 -7.73 32.19
N ALA A 29 -31.25 -7.63 30.88
CA ALA A 29 -32.34 -7.62 29.91
C ALA A 29 -33.09 -8.97 29.85
N SER A 30 -32.39 -10.09 30.00
CA SER A 30 -33.02 -11.42 30.02
C SER A 30 -33.77 -11.68 31.34
N GLY A 31 -33.29 -11.19 32.47
CA GLY A 31 -33.95 -11.26 33.77
C GLY A 31 -35.26 -10.45 33.84
N ASP A 32 -35.33 -9.31 33.16
CA ASP A 32 -36.53 -8.47 33.08
C ASP A 32 -37.65 -9.11 32.21
N LEU A 33 -37.26 -9.92 31.24
CA LEU A 33 -38.21 -10.70 30.42
C LEU A 33 -38.83 -11.87 31.19
N ASP A 34 -38.06 -12.52 32.05
CA ASP A 34 -38.54 -13.63 32.87
C ASP A 34 -39.44 -13.14 34.01
N ASN A 35 -39.18 -11.99 34.60
CA ASN A 35 -39.97 -11.39 35.66
C ASN A 35 -41.31 -10.84 35.17
N ARG A 36 -41.43 -10.39 33.88
CA ARG A 36 -42.68 -9.99 33.24
C ARG A 36 -43.56 -11.17 32.91
N ALA A 37 -43.03 -12.37 32.80
CA ALA A 37 -43.81 -13.58 32.54
C ALA A 37 -44.53 -14.09 33.81
N HIS A 38 -44.07 -13.72 35.02
CA HIS A 38 -44.63 -14.23 36.27
C HIS A 38 -45.67 -13.33 36.93
N THR A 39 -45.92 -12.09 36.49
CA THR A 39 -46.81 -11.13 37.18
C THR A 39 -48.18 -10.90 36.49
N LYS A 40 -48.63 -11.76 35.58
CA LYS A 40 -50.03 -11.72 35.08
C LYS A 40 -50.72 -13.06 35.19
N GLY A 41 -51.04 -13.40 36.41
CA GLY A 41 -52.13 -14.34 36.70
C GLY A 41 -53.44 -13.56 36.82
N ILE A 42 -54.51 -14.14 36.22
CA ILE A 42 -55.93 -13.88 36.40
C ILE A 42 -56.51 -12.69 35.62
N GLU A 43 -57.07 -12.95 34.46
CA GLU A 43 -58.51 -12.88 34.23
C GLU A 43 -58.87 -13.46 32.83
N THR A 44 -59.93 -14.26 32.86
CA THR A 44 -60.48 -15.05 31.76
C THR A 44 -61.19 -14.20 30.72
N ALA A 45 -60.77 -14.28 29.45
CA ALA A 45 -61.59 -14.06 28.27
C ALA A 45 -61.09 -14.95 27.10
N PRO A 46 -61.96 -15.58 26.32
CA PRO A 46 -61.56 -16.56 25.32
C PRO A 46 -61.05 -15.88 24.05
N SER A 47 -59.78 -15.61 24.03
CA SER A 47 -59.09 -15.14 22.82
C SER A 47 -58.67 -16.34 21.99
N ARG A 48 -59.29 -16.44 20.79
CA ARG A 48 -58.91 -17.38 19.71
C ARG A 48 -57.49 -17.12 19.21
N TRP A 49 -56.49 -17.28 20.05
CA TRP A 49 -55.13 -17.37 19.58
C TRP A 49 -54.88 -18.82 19.16
N ARG A 50 -55.06 -19.06 17.84
CA ARG A 50 -54.49 -20.25 17.20
C ARG A 50 -53.03 -20.34 17.65
N ARG A 51 -52.74 -21.30 18.52
CA ARG A 51 -51.40 -21.73 18.83
C ARG A 51 -50.78 -22.15 17.51
N LEU A 52 -49.98 -21.26 16.91
CA LEU A 52 -49.00 -21.62 15.90
C LEU A 52 -48.00 -22.55 16.57
N ARG A 53 -48.33 -23.82 16.70
CA ARG A 53 -47.34 -24.86 16.99
C ARG A 53 -46.31 -24.72 15.88
N PRO A 54 -44.99 -24.57 16.20
CA PRO A 54 -43.98 -24.60 15.19
C PRO A 54 -44.06 -25.99 14.52
N ARG A 55 -44.62 -26.01 13.33
CA ARG A 55 -44.58 -27.23 12.51
C ARG A 55 -43.13 -27.55 12.33
N ARG A 56 -42.71 -28.77 12.75
CA ARG A 56 -41.39 -29.29 12.42
C ARG A 56 -41.14 -29.03 10.95
N PRO A 57 -40.05 -28.32 10.57
CA PRO A 57 -39.85 -27.99 9.19
C PRO A 57 -39.80 -29.28 8.39
N SER A 58 -40.64 -29.36 7.37
CA SER A 58 -40.63 -30.50 6.46
C SER A 58 -39.24 -30.62 5.84
N ARG A 59 -38.82 -31.81 5.46
CA ARG A 59 -37.50 -32.03 4.81
C ARG A 59 -37.24 -31.06 3.65
N ARG A 60 -38.31 -30.60 2.98
CA ARG A 60 -38.29 -29.57 1.93
C ARG A 60 -38.01 -28.17 2.49
N GLY A 61 -38.53 -27.81 3.66
CA GLY A 61 -38.22 -26.52 4.33
C GLY A 61 -36.78 -26.45 4.84
N LEU A 62 -36.26 -27.55 5.39
CA LEU A 62 -34.83 -27.64 5.78
C LEU A 62 -33.92 -27.55 4.57
N ALA A 63 -34.24 -28.17 3.46
CA ALA A 63 -33.48 -28.07 2.20
C ALA A 63 -33.49 -26.62 1.64
N ALA A 64 -34.60 -25.93 1.71
CA ALA A 64 -34.71 -24.53 1.27
C ALA A 64 -33.84 -23.60 2.15
N ILE A 65 -33.87 -23.76 3.48
CA ILE A 65 -33.03 -22.97 4.41
C ILE A 65 -31.54 -23.27 4.15
N ALA A 66 -31.15 -24.53 3.97
CA ALA A 66 -29.78 -24.92 3.63
C ALA A 66 -29.31 -24.31 2.30
N ALA A 67 -30.17 -24.32 1.28
CA ALA A 67 -29.86 -23.69 -0.02
C ALA A 67 -29.64 -22.17 0.10
N VAL A 68 -30.48 -21.48 0.87
CA VAL A 68 -30.32 -20.04 1.13
C VAL A 68 -29.00 -19.75 1.88
N LEU A 69 -28.68 -20.55 2.91
CA LEU A 69 -27.43 -20.38 3.66
C LEU A 69 -26.20 -20.61 2.79
N VAL A 70 -26.22 -21.64 1.94
CA VAL A 70 -25.13 -21.90 0.99
C VAL A 70 -25.01 -20.76 -0.03
N SER A 71 -26.12 -20.24 -0.55
CA SER A 71 -26.12 -19.10 -1.48
C SER A 71 -25.56 -17.83 -0.82
N CYS A 72 -25.97 -17.53 0.41
CA CYS A 72 -25.46 -16.38 1.17
C CYS A 72 -23.95 -16.54 1.48
N ALA A 73 -23.52 -17.73 1.86
CA ALA A 73 -22.11 -18.02 2.11
C ALA A 73 -21.26 -17.88 0.83
N SER A 74 -21.77 -18.33 -0.32
CA SER A 74 -21.09 -18.19 -1.62
C SER A 74 -20.98 -16.72 -2.04
N LEU A 75 -22.04 -15.93 -1.87
CA LEU A 75 -22.03 -14.50 -2.18
C LEU A 75 -21.08 -13.72 -1.26
N ALA A 76 -21.09 -14.03 0.04
CA ALA A 76 -20.17 -13.43 1.00
C ALA A 76 -18.71 -13.79 0.70
N GLY A 77 -18.43 -15.06 0.38
CA GLY A 77 -17.11 -15.53 -0.02
C GLY A 77 -16.62 -14.87 -1.30
N SER A 78 -17.48 -14.77 -2.32
CA SER A 78 -17.16 -14.09 -3.58
C SER A 78 -16.91 -12.59 -3.37
N GLY A 79 -17.72 -11.92 -2.57
CA GLY A 79 -17.56 -10.51 -2.23
C GLY A 79 -16.24 -10.24 -1.49
N TYR A 80 -15.88 -11.09 -0.53
CA TYR A 80 -14.63 -11.02 0.21
C TYR A 80 -13.40 -11.21 -0.70
N LEU A 81 -13.44 -12.21 -1.60
CA LEU A 81 -12.38 -12.48 -2.57
C LEU A 81 -12.17 -11.29 -3.52
N VAL A 82 -13.25 -10.72 -4.07
CA VAL A 82 -13.17 -9.56 -4.97
C VAL A 82 -12.62 -8.33 -4.24
N TRP A 83 -13.04 -8.09 -3.00
CA TRP A 83 -12.54 -6.97 -2.21
C TRP A 83 -11.06 -7.13 -1.87
N HIS A 84 -10.63 -8.31 -1.48
CA HIS A 84 -9.21 -8.61 -1.20
C HIS A 84 -8.35 -8.52 -2.47
N HIS A 85 -8.85 -9.00 -3.60
CA HIS A 85 -8.14 -8.96 -4.88
C HIS A 85 -7.93 -7.53 -5.38
N ARG A 86 -8.93 -6.65 -5.22
CA ARG A 86 -8.81 -5.22 -5.57
C ARG A 86 -7.74 -4.49 -4.78
N GLY A 87 -7.55 -4.80 -3.51
CA GLY A 87 -6.49 -4.23 -2.68
C GLY A 87 -5.09 -4.59 -3.21
N VAL A 88 -4.89 -5.85 -3.56
CA VAL A 88 -3.61 -6.35 -4.10
C VAL A 88 -3.30 -5.76 -5.48
N GLU A 89 -4.31 -5.57 -6.33
CA GLU A 89 -4.11 -4.96 -7.65
C GLU A 89 -3.75 -3.48 -7.56
N GLN A 90 -4.39 -2.72 -6.68
CA GLN A 90 -4.05 -1.32 -6.44
C GLN A 90 -2.63 -1.16 -5.88
N GLU A 91 -2.21 -2.06 -5.02
CA GLU A 91 -0.85 -2.08 -4.48
C GLU A 91 0.18 -2.39 -5.56
N LYS A 92 -0.08 -3.38 -6.41
CA LYS A 92 0.76 -3.71 -7.57
C LYS A 92 0.85 -2.54 -8.55
N HIS A 93 -0.27 -1.88 -8.83
CA HIS A 93 -0.29 -0.73 -9.74
C HIS A 93 0.57 0.40 -9.19
N ARG A 94 0.39 0.79 -7.93
CA ARG A 94 1.24 1.79 -7.25
C ARG A 94 2.72 1.39 -7.25
N SER A 95 3.02 0.13 -6.92
CA SER A 95 4.39 -0.39 -6.95
C SER A 95 5.00 -0.24 -8.36
N SER A 96 4.25 -0.54 -9.41
CA SER A 96 4.72 -0.38 -10.79
C SER A 96 4.92 1.09 -11.18
N GLU A 97 4.09 2.01 -10.71
CA GLU A 97 4.25 3.46 -10.92
C GLU A 97 5.54 3.99 -10.27
N PHE A 98 5.77 3.64 -9.00
CA PHE A 98 7.01 4.03 -8.30
C PHE A 98 8.26 3.44 -8.96
N ALA A 99 8.20 2.16 -9.35
CA ALA A 99 9.31 1.52 -10.05
C ALA A 99 9.59 2.15 -11.42
N ALA A 100 8.55 2.51 -12.17
CA ALA A 100 8.67 3.17 -13.47
C ALA A 100 9.26 4.58 -13.33
N ALA A 101 8.80 5.39 -12.36
CA ALA A 101 9.34 6.71 -12.10
C ALA A 101 10.82 6.66 -11.71
N ALA A 102 11.18 5.75 -10.80
CA ALA A 102 12.57 5.54 -10.41
C ALA A 102 13.45 5.10 -11.59
N ARG A 103 12.95 4.17 -12.42
CA ARG A 103 13.65 3.70 -13.63
C ARG A 103 13.91 4.84 -14.59
N ASN A 104 12.91 5.63 -14.91
CA ASN A 104 13.02 6.73 -15.88
C ASN A 104 14.03 7.78 -15.39
N ALA A 105 13.93 8.22 -14.16
CA ALA A 105 14.83 9.21 -13.60
C ALA A 105 16.29 8.70 -13.53
N ILE A 106 16.53 7.41 -13.22
CA ILE A 106 17.88 6.83 -13.24
C ILE A 106 18.43 6.74 -14.67
N VAL A 107 17.60 6.38 -15.65
CA VAL A 107 18.04 6.39 -17.05
C VAL A 107 18.40 7.82 -17.49
N THR A 108 17.59 8.82 -17.12
CA THR A 108 17.88 10.24 -17.40
C THR A 108 19.21 10.66 -16.76
N MET A 109 19.42 10.35 -15.48
CA MET A 109 20.66 10.66 -14.75
C MET A 109 21.91 10.02 -15.38
N MET A 110 21.79 8.79 -15.86
CA MET A 110 22.92 8.02 -16.39
C MET A 110 23.17 8.25 -17.88
N THR A 111 22.23 8.86 -18.58
CA THR A 111 22.35 9.16 -20.02
C THR A 111 22.79 10.60 -20.18
N ILE A 112 24.05 10.79 -20.48
CA ILE A 112 24.69 12.10 -20.54
C ILE A 112 25.34 12.29 -21.91
N ASP A 113 24.97 13.39 -22.57
CA ASP A 113 25.61 13.86 -23.81
C ASP A 113 26.34 15.17 -23.53
N PRO A 114 27.66 15.23 -23.72
CA PRO A 114 28.43 16.46 -23.49
C PRO A 114 27.92 17.68 -24.26
N THR A 115 27.26 17.49 -25.40
CA THR A 115 26.70 18.59 -26.20
C THR A 115 25.39 19.12 -25.63
N LYS A 116 24.76 18.39 -24.69
CA LYS A 116 23.47 18.70 -24.08
C LYS A 116 23.51 18.62 -22.54
N ALA A 117 24.71 18.66 -21.98
CA ALA A 117 24.93 18.43 -20.54
C ALA A 117 24.05 19.33 -19.65
N ARG A 118 23.84 20.59 -20.03
CA ARG A 118 22.96 21.51 -19.30
C ARG A 118 21.48 21.12 -19.38
N GLU A 119 21.01 20.68 -20.56
CA GLU A 119 19.64 20.23 -20.73
C GLU A 119 19.39 18.90 -20.00
N ASP A 120 20.35 17.98 -20.02
CA ASP A 120 20.29 16.69 -19.34
C ASP A 120 20.25 16.88 -17.82
N LEU A 121 21.07 17.80 -17.29
CA LEU A 121 21.06 18.17 -15.88
C LEU A 121 19.70 18.77 -15.46
N GLN A 122 19.17 19.72 -16.26
CA GLN A 122 17.87 20.33 -15.97
C GLN A 122 16.77 19.29 -15.96
N ARG A 123 16.75 18.40 -16.95
CA ARG A 123 15.77 17.31 -17.06
C ARG A 123 15.83 16.37 -15.85
N PHE A 124 17.07 16.03 -15.41
CA PHE A 124 17.22 15.24 -14.21
C PHE A 124 16.77 16.00 -12.94
N ALA A 125 17.08 17.29 -12.84
CA ALA A 125 16.65 18.13 -11.72
C ALA A 125 15.12 18.24 -11.63
N ASP A 126 14.41 18.19 -12.75
CA ASP A 126 12.94 18.22 -12.79
C ASP A 126 12.32 16.90 -12.29
N ASP A 127 13.03 15.80 -12.43
CA ASP A 127 12.66 14.49 -11.87
C ASP A 127 13.00 14.34 -10.37
N THR A 128 13.53 15.39 -9.72
CA THR A 128 13.93 15.38 -8.31
C THR A 128 13.16 16.38 -7.47
N THR A 129 13.18 16.19 -6.15
CA THR A 129 12.48 17.07 -5.19
C THR A 129 13.27 17.28 -3.89
N GLY A 130 12.83 18.24 -3.08
CA GLY A 130 13.37 18.52 -1.76
C GLY A 130 14.82 18.98 -1.77
N THR A 131 15.56 18.62 -0.72
CA THR A 131 16.98 18.97 -0.56
C THR A 131 17.85 18.35 -1.63
N PHE A 132 17.46 17.19 -2.18
CA PHE A 132 18.20 16.54 -3.25
C PHE A 132 18.20 17.38 -4.53
N LYS A 133 17.05 17.95 -4.92
CA LYS A 133 16.97 18.90 -6.05
C LYS A 133 17.88 20.10 -5.85
N ILE A 134 17.86 20.69 -4.65
CA ILE A 134 18.72 21.84 -4.32
C ILE A 134 20.20 21.48 -4.49
N SER A 135 20.62 20.31 -3.99
CA SER A 135 22.01 19.86 -4.10
C SER A 135 22.46 19.68 -5.56
N ILE A 136 21.56 19.13 -6.42
CA ILE A 136 21.82 18.96 -7.85
C ILE A 136 21.99 20.32 -8.53
N LEU A 137 21.10 21.28 -8.25
CA LEU A 137 21.17 22.59 -8.85
C LEU A 137 22.38 23.40 -8.37
N MET A 138 22.77 23.27 -7.10
CA MET A 138 23.97 23.94 -6.55
C MET A 138 25.28 23.40 -7.14
N GLY A 139 25.40 22.09 -7.33
CA GLY A 139 26.57 21.46 -7.92
C GLY A 139 26.55 21.37 -9.46
N GLY A 140 25.44 21.76 -10.06
CA GLY A 140 25.14 21.49 -11.47
C GLY A 140 26.06 22.19 -12.46
N GLU A 141 26.41 23.46 -12.21
CA GLU A 141 27.28 24.22 -13.10
C GLU A 141 28.68 23.58 -13.24
N ASP A 142 29.25 23.15 -12.12
CA ASP A 142 30.57 22.49 -12.13
C ASP A 142 30.49 21.10 -12.78
N ALA A 143 29.40 20.38 -12.54
CA ALA A 143 29.14 19.08 -13.18
C ALA A 143 29.00 19.24 -14.72
N VAL A 144 28.26 20.23 -15.17
CA VAL A 144 28.10 20.52 -16.63
C VAL A 144 29.45 20.82 -17.27
N LYS A 145 30.25 21.71 -16.68
CA LYS A 145 31.61 22.02 -17.18
C LYS A 145 32.47 20.77 -17.27
N ALA A 146 32.49 19.97 -16.22
CA ALA A 146 33.30 18.74 -16.18
C ALA A 146 32.85 17.74 -17.28
N VAL A 147 31.56 17.63 -17.56
CA VAL A 147 31.01 16.78 -18.63
C VAL A 147 31.40 17.32 -20.00
N GLU A 148 31.23 18.62 -20.25
CA GLU A 148 31.58 19.29 -21.51
C GLU A 148 33.09 19.17 -21.82
N GLU A 149 33.96 19.36 -20.81
CA GLU A 149 35.39 19.23 -20.94
C GLU A 149 35.86 17.78 -21.17
N SER A 150 35.25 16.82 -20.48
CA SER A 150 35.61 15.40 -20.59
C SER A 150 35.25 14.80 -21.95
N LYS A 151 34.23 15.35 -22.65
CA LYS A 151 33.63 14.84 -23.89
C LYS A 151 33.23 13.36 -23.81
N VAL A 152 32.95 12.88 -22.61
CA VAL A 152 32.55 11.49 -22.35
C VAL A 152 31.06 11.35 -22.58
N VAL A 153 30.66 10.40 -23.41
CA VAL A 153 29.26 10.03 -23.62
C VAL A 153 28.92 8.87 -22.69
N SER A 154 27.83 8.99 -21.94
CA SER A 154 27.30 7.91 -21.11
C SER A 154 25.90 7.52 -21.55
N LYS A 155 25.63 6.20 -21.61
CA LYS A 155 24.30 5.63 -21.83
C LYS A 155 23.92 4.76 -20.65
N GLY A 156 22.81 5.11 -20.00
CA GLY A 156 22.26 4.37 -18.89
C GLY A 156 21.18 3.39 -19.35
N SER A 157 21.17 2.21 -18.73
CA SER A 157 20.05 1.25 -18.87
C SER A 157 19.75 0.61 -17.53
N VAL A 158 18.46 0.43 -17.20
CA VAL A 158 18.02 -0.24 -15.99
C VAL A 158 17.69 -1.69 -16.30
N GLN A 159 18.42 -2.59 -15.68
CA GLN A 159 18.26 -4.04 -15.87
C GLN A 159 17.10 -4.57 -15.03
N ALA A 160 16.98 -4.09 -13.79
CA ALA A 160 15.90 -4.47 -12.88
C ALA A 160 15.57 -3.30 -11.94
N ALA A 161 14.30 -3.21 -11.57
CA ALA A 161 13.82 -2.31 -10.53
C ALA A 161 12.80 -3.04 -9.67
N ALA A 162 12.93 -2.97 -8.35
CA ALA A 162 12.03 -3.60 -7.40
C ALA A 162 11.73 -2.63 -6.25
N VAL A 163 10.46 -2.51 -5.89
CA VAL A 163 10.04 -1.75 -4.73
C VAL A 163 10.31 -2.58 -3.48
N GLN A 164 11.15 -2.08 -2.59
CA GLN A 164 11.48 -2.70 -1.31
C GLN A 164 10.38 -2.42 -0.28
N SER A 165 9.94 -1.17 -0.22
CA SER A 165 8.88 -0.72 0.68
C SER A 165 8.17 0.47 0.06
N MET A 166 6.88 0.63 0.35
CA MET A 166 6.12 1.79 -0.10
C MET A 166 5.05 2.19 0.90
N THR A 167 4.73 3.47 0.89
CA THR A 167 3.58 4.07 1.53
C THR A 167 2.61 4.58 0.46
N GLN A 168 1.67 5.44 0.84
CA GLN A 168 0.77 6.08 -0.12
C GLN A 168 1.53 7.06 -1.03
N ASP A 169 2.51 7.80 -0.48
CA ASP A 169 3.17 8.93 -1.14
C ASP A 169 4.68 8.77 -1.31
N SER A 170 5.27 7.67 -0.86
CA SER A 170 6.70 7.41 -1.00
C SER A 170 7.01 5.93 -1.17
N ALA A 171 8.14 5.63 -1.84
CA ALA A 171 8.65 4.29 -1.97
C ALA A 171 10.17 4.26 -1.98
N ILE A 172 10.74 3.16 -1.48
CA ILE A 172 12.15 2.82 -1.64
C ILE A 172 12.25 1.80 -2.75
N VAL A 173 12.99 2.15 -3.81
CA VAL A 173 13.16 1.32 -4.99
C VAL A 173 14.62 0.91 -5.12
N LEU A 174 14.85 -0.39 -5.28
CA LEU A 174 16.16 -0.96 -5.56
C LEU A 174 16.33 -1.07 -7.07
N ILE A 175 17.41 -0.54 -7.59
CA ILE A 175 17.70 -0.52 -9.02
C ILE A 175 19.04 -1.19 -9.30
N ALA A 176 19.03 -2.14 -10.23
CA ALA A 176 20.22 -2.63 -10.89
C ALA A 176 20.31 -1.97 -12.26
N ALA A 177 21.37 -1.20 -12.46
CA ALA A 177 21.59 -0.44 -13.68
C ALA A 177 22.93 -0.78 -14.32
N LYS A 178 23.03 -0.53 -15.63
CA LYS A 178 24.24 -0.65 -16.42
C LYS A 178 24.52 0.69 -17.07
N SER A 179 25.72 1.21 -16.89
CA SER A 179 26.25 2.38 -17.60
C SER A 179 27.25 1.94 -18.64
N GLU A 180 27.14 2.46 -19.84
CA GLU A 180 28.09 2.31 -20.94
C GLU A 180 28.73 3.67 -21.19
N ILE A 181 30.03 3.77 -20.91
CA ILE A 181 30.79 5.01 -20.96
C ILE A 181 31.73 4.94 -22.16
N THR A 182 31.61 5.88 -23.09
CA THR A 182 32.48 6.00 -24.25
C THR A 182 33.36 7.24 -24.11
N LYS A 183 34.66 7.04 -24.04
CA LYS A 183 35.65 8.13 -23.99
C LYS A 183 36.04 8.62 -25.39
N PRO A 184 36.46 9.88 -25.53
CA PRO A 184 36.93 10.40 -26.82
C PRO A 184 38.06 9.54 -27.41
N GLY A 185 37.88 9.13 -28.69
CA GLY A 185 38.86 8.28 -29.38
C GLY A 185 38.74 6.78 -29.10
N GLU A 186 37.88 6.35 -28.20
CA GLU A 186 37.62 4.93 -27.95
C GLU A 186 36.39 4.47 -28.73
N THR A 187 36.51 3.32 -29.40
CA THR A 187 35.41 2.71 -30.17
C THR A 187 34.60 1.70 -29.33
N LYS A 188 35.16 1.21 -28.23
CA LYS A 188 34.48 0.28 -27.32
C LYS A 188 34.04 1.00 -26.04
N PRO A 189 32.75 0.92 -25.68
CA PRO A 189 32.28 1.47 -24.43
C PRO A 189 32.77 0.64 -23.23
N GLU A 190 33.18 1.31 -22.16
CA GLU A 190 33.43 0.71 -20.85
C GLU A 190 32.07 0.49 -20.17
N SER A 191 31.79 -0.74 -19.78
CA SER A 191 30.53 -1.11 -19.11
C SER A 191 30.69 -1.23 -17.62
N ARG A 192 29.84 -0.55 -16.86
CA ARG A 192 29.79 -0.63 -15.39
C ARG A 192 28.41 -1.02 -14.90
N GLN A 193 28.36 -1.93 -13.95
CA GLN A 193 27.14 -2.29 -13.24
C GLN A 193 27.04 -1.47 -11.95
N LEU A 194 25.86 -0.94 -11.70
CA LEU A 194 25.55 -0.10 -10.55
C LEU A 194 24.35 -0.65 -9.80
N ARG A 195 24.43 -0.60 -8.48
CA ARG A 195 23.29 -0.88 -7.59
C ARG A 195 22.93 0.41 -6.89
N ILE A 196 21.69 0.81 -7.01
CA ILE A 196 21.21 2.12 -6.57
C ILE A 196 19.95 1.92 -5.72
N VAL A 197 19.92 2.57 -4.57
CA VAL A 197 18.71 2.71 -3.76
C VAL A 197 18.15 4.09 -3.99
N VAL A 198 16.91 4.16 -4.41
CA VAL A 198 16.23 5.40 -4.76
C VAL A 198 15.01 5.57 -3.88
N THR A 199 14.89 6.70 -3.19
CA THR A 199 13.65 7.09 -2.53
C THR A 199 12.87 7.98 -3.47
N VAL A 200 11.69 7.52 -3.86
CA VAL A 200 10.73 8.26 -4.68
C VAL A 200 9.65 8.82 -3.77
N GLN A 201 9.26 10.06 -3.99
CA GLN A 201 8.21 10.74 -3.24
C GLN A 201 7.25 11.43 -4.18
N ARG A 202 5.98 11.45 -3.82
CA ARG A 202 4.95 12.22 -4.53
C ARG A 202 5.07 13.70 -4.15
N ASP A 203 5.31 14.54 -5.13
CA ASP A 203 5.43 15.98 -5.00
C ASP A 203 4.54 16.65 -6.05
N ALA A 204 3.59 17.47 -5.62
CA ALA A 204 2.61 18.13 -6.48
C ALA A 204 1.90 17.16 -7.47
N GLY A 205 1.63 15.92 -7.03
CA GLY A 205 0.99 14.89 -7.86
C GLY A 205 1.92 14.09 -8.76
N GLN A 206 3.20 14.47 -8.87
CA GLN A 206 4.22 13.77 -9.65
C GLN A 206 5.12 12.93 -8.75
N LEU A 207 5.63 11.82 -9.27
CA LEU A 207 6.60 10.97 -8.57
C LEU A 207 8.01 11.47 -8.88
N LYS A 208 8.74 11.94 -7.86
CA LYS A 208 10.07 12.53 -7.97
C LYS A 208 11.06 11.87 -7.02
N ILE A 209 12.33 11.89 -7.36
CA ILE A 209 13.40 11.38 -6.50
C ILE A 209 13.70 12.38 -5.40
N SER A 210 13.62 11.93 -4.14
CA SER A 210 14.00 12.73 -2.97
C SER A 210 15.36 12.32 -2.39
N ARG A 211 15.85 11.12 -2.71
CA ARG A 211 17.15 10.59 -2.26
C ARG A 211 17.67 9.51 -3.21
N LEU A 212 18.99 9.48 -3.36
CA LEU A 212 19.68 8.49 -4.18
C LEU A 212 20.96 8.06 -3.47
N GLU A 213 21.19 6.74 -3.38
CA GLU A 213 22.38 6.16 -2.77
C GLU A 213 22.93 5.04 -3.65
N PHE A 214 24.25 5.06 -3.87
CA PHE A 214 24.94 3.96 -4.54
C PHE A 214 25.35 2.89 -3.52
N VAL A 215 25.01 1.65 -3.80
CA VAL A 215 25.39 0.50 -2.97
C VAL A 215 26.61 -0.18 -3.59
N ARG A 216 27.62 -0.40 -2.78
CA ARG A 216 28.84 -1.11 -3.18
C ARG A 216 28.64 -2.62 -3.19
#